data_ec9ee005db342cfea5ca5de2397a5618
#
_entry.id   ec9ee005db342cfea5ca5de2397a5618
#
_cell.length_a   1.000
_cell.length_b   1.000
_cell.length_c   1.000
_cell.angle_alpha   90.00
_cell.angle_beta   90.00
_cell.angle_gamma   90.00
#
_symmetry.space_group_name_H-M   'P 1'
#
loop_
_entity.id
_entity.type
_entity.pdbx_description
1 polymer ?
#
loop_
_entity_poly.entity_id
_entity_poly.type
_entity_poly.pdbx_seq_one_letter_code
_entity_poly.pdbx_strand_id
1 'polypeptide(L)'
;VSPSTELRRCPDKTNNFRHRAINVDNATNGTGSDSRVNYSSTQKVEVTTSNAAGRQSTKQMIPSYVCIAHELIHALHSTEGTLFKELKEKYTYSFQGVPIKVKATPEELRTVGLLYVLPGDITENDIRREQLLGYRLNYGEQ
;
A
#
# COMPACT_ATOMS: atom_id res chain seq x y z
N VAL A 1 -14.69 1.92 -22.49
CA VAL A 1 -13.26 2.13 -22.29
C VAL A 1 -12.87 1.70 -20.88
N SER A 2 -11.88 0.86 -20.77
CA SER A 2 -11.38 0.40 -19.48
C SER A 2 -10.73 1.57 -18.73
N PRO A 3 -10.85 1.63 -17.40
CA PRO A 3 -10.13 2.60 -16.61
C PRO A 3 -8.61 2.53 -16.82
N SER A 4 -7.97 3.66 -16.74
CA SER A 4 -6.52 3.80 -16.95
C SER A 4 -5.83 4.42 -15.75
N THR A 5 -4.53 4.21 -15.65
CA THR A 5 -3.70 4.79 -14.59
C THR A 5 -2.60 5.65 -15.22
N GLU A 6 -2.53 6.90 -14.81
CA GLU A 6 -1.46 7.81 -15.18
C GLU A 6 -0.36 7.76 -14.13
N LEU A 7 0.88 7.54 -14.55
CA LEU A 7 2.06 7.64 -13.69
C LEU A 7 2.68 9.02 -13.85
N ARG A 8 2.95 9.67 -12.73
CA ARG A 8 3.56 11.01 -12.73
C ARG A 8 4.77 11.04 -11.79
N ARG A 9 5.93 11.36 -12.34
CA ARG A 9 7.13 11.53 -11.55
C ARG A 9 7.08 12.87 -10.82
N CYS A 10 7.37 12.85 -9.52
CA CYS A 10 7.42 14.06 -8.70
C CYS A 10 8.83 14.65 -8.66
N PRO A 11 8.94 15.99 -8.48
CA PRO A 11 10.24 16.62 -8.17
C PRO A 11 10.84 16.06 -6.90
N ASP A 12 12.17 16.03 -6.82
CA ASP A 12 12.93 15.33 -5.78
C ASP A 12 12.69 15.82 -4.35
N LYS A 13 12.15 17.03 -4.17
CA LYS A 13 11.95 17.62 -2.84
C LYS A 13 10.51 17.55 -2.35
N THR A 14 9.61 16.92 -3.09
CA THR A 14 8.20 16.83 -2.71
C THR A 14 7.84 15.43 -2.27
N ASN A 15 6.90 15.32 -1.38
CA ASN A 15 6.42 14.03 -0.90
C ASN A 15 5.61 13.31 -1.96
N ASN A 16 5.81 11.93 -2.20
CA ASN A 16 5.68 11.69 -3.40
C ASN A 16 5.36 10.37 -3.92
N PHE A 17 4.94 9.46 -3.05
CA PHE A 17 4.24 8.24 -3.42
C PHE A 17 2.79 8.42 -3.01
N ARG A 18 1.91 8.59 -4.00
CA ARG A 18 0.50 8.79 -3.72
C ARG A 18 -0.36 8.29 -4.86
N HIS A 19 -1.39 7.56 -4.54
CA HIS A 19 -2.47 7.20 -5.44
C HIS A 19 -3.66 8.15 -5.25
N ARG A 20 -4.31 8.49 -6.34
CA ARG A 20 -5.55 9.23 -6.35
C ARG A 20 -6.51 8.66 -7.39
N ALA A 21 -7.70 8.26 -6.95
CA ALA A 21 -8.79 7.91 -7.86
C ALA A 21 -9.37 9.21 -8.45
N ILE A 22 -9.62 9.24 -9.74
CA ILE A 22 -10.21 10.41 -10.40
C ILE A 22 -11.69 10.53 -10.02
N ASN A 23 -12.39 9.41 -9.89
CA ASN A 23 -13.78 9.37 -9.44
C ASN A 23 -13.89 8.38 -8.27
N VAL A 24 -13.95 8.92 -7.04
CA VAL A 24 -13.96 8.09 -5.82
C VAL A 24 -15.20 7.20 -5.75
N ASP A 25 -16.37 7.71 -6.17
CA ASP A 25 -17.58 6.89 -6.14
C ASP A 25 -17.45 5.69 -7.07
N ASN A 26 -16.95 5.87 -8.29
CA ASN A 26 -16.74 4.78 -9.23
C ASN A 26 -15.65 3.82 -8.73
N ALA A 27 -14.64 4.32 -8.04
CA ALA A 27 -13.55 3.50 -7.49
C ALA A 27 -14.03 2.57 -6.38
N THR A 28 -15.16 2.90 -5.71
CA THR A 28 -15.64 2.18 -4.53
C THR A 28 -16.93 1.39 -4.77
N ASN A 29 -17.63 1.60 -5.88
CA ASN A 29 -18.97 1.03 -6.10
C ASN A 29 -19.03 -0.09 -7.15
N GLY A 30 -17.88 -0.59 -7.58
CA GLY A 30 -17.81 -1.66 -8.58
C GLY A 30 -17.73 -1.18 -10.02
N THR A 31 -17.87 0.12 -10.28
CA THR A 31 -17.80 0.67 -11.64
C THR A 31 -16.36 0.74 -12.15
N GLY A 32 -15.43 1.11 -11.29
CA GLY A 32 -14.04 1.34 -11.66
C GLY A 32 -13.78 2.79 -12.05
N SER A 33 -12.59 3.28 -11.71
CA SER A 33 -12.16 4.65 -11.97
C SER A 33 -10.75 4.70 -12.52
N ASP A 34 -10.48 5.69 -13.35
CA ASP A 34 -9.13 6.09 -13.69
C ASP A 34 -8.40 6.54 -12.41
N SER A 35 -7.09 6.43 -12.44
CA SER A 35 -6.22 6.78 -11.32
C SER A 35 -5.04 7.59 -11.76
N ARG A 36 -4.50 8.36 -10.82
CA ARG A 36 -3.19 9.00 -10.95
C ARG A 36 -2.29 8.51 -9.84
N VAL A 37 -1.09 8.05 -10.19
CA VAL A 37 -0.07 7.63 -9.25
C VAL A 37 1.11 8.57 -9.38
N ASN A 38 1.42 9.27 -8.30
CA ASN A 38 2.64 10.06 -8.17
C ASN A 38 3.73 9.21 -7.57
N TYR A 39 4.95 9.34 -8.06
CA TYR A 39 6.08 8.60 -7.54
C TYR A 39 7.35 9.47 -7.52
N SER A 40 8.32 9.05 -6.70
CA SER A 40 9.64 9.64 -6.66
C SER A 40 10.67 8.54 -6.88
N SER A 41 11.70 8.82 -7.67
CA SER A 41 12.80 7.88 -7.88
C SER A 41 13.91 8.03 -6.83
N THR A 42 13.86 9.07 -6.01
CA THR A 42 14.93 9.44 -5.08
C THR A 42 14.50 9.47 -3.63
N GLN A 43 13.21 9.65 -3.34
CA GLN A 43 12.72 9.68 -1.97
C GLN A 43 12.92 8.30 -1.32
N LYS A 44 13.41 8.32 -0.10
CA LYS A 44 13.57 7.11 0.73
C LYS A 44 12.55 7.14 1.84
N VAL A 45 11.87 6.02 2.03
CA VAL A 45 10.86 5.83 3.08
C VAL A 45 11.34 4.69 3.98
N GLU A 46 11.32 4.91 5.29
CA GLU A 46 11.67 3.90 6.28
C GLU A 46 10.41 3.23 6.81
N VAL A 47 10.42 1.92 6.90
CA VAL A 47 9.31 1.14 7.42
C VAL A 47 9.79 0.09 8.40
N THR A 48 8.90 -0.38 9.25
CA THR A 48 9.16 -1.50 10.13
C THR A 48 8.88 -2.80 9.40
N THR A 49 9.85 -3.70 9.38
CA THR A 49 9.74 -5.00 8.70
C THR A 49 10.06 -6.13 9.66
N SER A 50 9.58 -7.32 9.34
CA SER A 50 10.01 -8.55 10.01
C SER A 50 11.34 -9.03 9.41
N ASN A 51 12.11 -9.79 10.19
CA ASN A 51 13.22 -10.54 9.62
C ASN A 51 12.71 -11.74 8.81
N ALA A 52 13.63 -12.49 8.19
CA ALA A 52 13.27 -13.66 7.38
C ALA A 52 12.49 -14.72 8.14
N ALA A 53 12.64 -14.80 9.47
CA ALA A 53 11.88 -15.70 10.32
C ALA A 53 10.53 -15.13 10.77
N GLY A 54 10.22 -13.87 10.44
CA GLY A 54 8.97 -13.20 10.80
C GLY A 54 8.84 -12.85 12.29
N ARG A 55 9.92 -12.94 13.07
CA ARG A 55 9.85 -12.82 14.52
C ARG A 55 10.44 -11.55 15.11
N GLN A 56 11.25 -10.83 14.37
CA GLN A 56 11.88 -9.60 14.84
C GLN A 56 11.56 -8.45 13.90
N SER A 57 11.22 -7.32 14.49
CA SER A 57 11.01 -6.11 13.70
C SER A 57 12.34 -5.36 13.57
N THR A 58 12.59 -4.87 12.38
CA THR A 58 13.72 -3.98 12.09
C THR A 58 13.21 -2.83 11.23
N LYS A 59 13.93 -1.72 11.25
CA LYS A 59 13.61 -0.62 10.34
C LYS A 59 14.42 -0.75 9.07
N GLN A 60 13.75 -0.64 7.94
CA GLN A 60 14.39 -0.72 6.62
C GLN A 60 13.91 0.40 5.72
N MET A 61 14.81 0.85 4.85
CA MET A 61 14.42 1.74 3.76
C MET A 61 13.69 0.95 2.68
N ILE A 62 12.55 1.45 2.21
CA ILE A 62 11.81 0.81 1.14
C ILE A 62 12.49 1.12 -0.19
N PRO A 63 12.78 0.12 -1.03
CA PRO A 63 13.16 0.38 -2.42
C PRO A 63 12.06 1.14 -3.17
N SER A 64 12.44 2.07 -4.03
CA SER A 64 11.48 2.88 -4.79
C SER A 64 10.48 2.04 -5.57
N TYR A 65 10.91 0.92 -6.16
CA TYR A 65 10.01 0.05 -6.92
C TYR A 65 8.90 -0.56 -6.04
N VAL A 66 9.18 -0.81 -4.76
CA VAL A 66 8.17 -1.31 -3.83
C VAL A 66 7.16 -0.21 -3.50
N CYS A 67 7.62 1.02 -3.32
CA CYS A 67 6.72 2.16 -3.10
C CYS A 67 5.81 2.39 -4.32
N ILE A 68 6.35 2.33 -5.51
CA ILE A 68 5.56 2.46 -6.75
C ILE A 68 4.55 1.30 -6.85
N ALA A 69 4.97 0.08 -6.57
CA ALA A 69 4.08 -1.08 -6.60
C ALA A 69 2.94 -0.93 -5.60
N HIS A 70 3.22 -0.43 -4.39
CA HIS A 70 2.19 -0.16 -3.39
C HIS A 70 1.11 0.78 -3.95
N GLU A 71 1.51 1.89 -4.55
CA GLU A 71 0.56 2.84 -5.14
C GLU A 71 -0.19 2.27 -6.35
N LEU A 72 0.47 1.42 -7.13
CA LEU A 72 -0.18 0.73 -8.25
C LEU A 72 -1.22 -0.29 -7.78
N ILE A 73 -1.03 -0.89 -6.61
CA ILE A 73 -2.04 -1.78 -6.02
C ILE A 73 -3.30 -1.00 -5.69
N HIS A 74 -3.17 0.20 -5.11
CA HIS A 74 -4.33 1.08 -4.92
C HIS A 74 -5.02 1.39 -6.25
N ALA A 75 -4.24 1.67 -7.30
CA ALA A 75 -4.78 1.93 -8.63
C ALA A 75 -5.54 0.71 -9.19
N LEU A 76 -5.04 -0.49 -8.94
CA LEU A 76 -5.73 -1.72 -9.32
C LEU A 76 -7.10 -1.82 -8.63
N HIS A 77 -7.15 -1.58 -7.31
CA HIS A 77 -8.42 -1.57 -6.58
C HIS A 77 -9.39 -0.53 -7.14
N SER A 78 -8.88 0.66 -7.46
CA SER A 78 -9.67 1.73 -8.07
C SER A 78 -10.22 1.31 -9.44
N THR A 79 -9.39 0.71 -10.28
CA THR A 79 -9.77 0.22 -11.61
C THR A 79 -10.87 -0.83 -11.52
N GLU A 80 -10.81 -1.71 -10.54
CA GLU A 80 -11.80 -2.76 -10.31
C GLU A 80 -13.05 -2.26 -9.58
N GLY A 81 -13.03 -1.06 -9.06
CA GLY A 81 -14.14 -0.52 -8.28
C GLY A 81 -14.23 -1.10 -6.87
N THR A 82 -13.14 -1.67 -6.36
CA THR A 82 -13.10 -2.33 -5.06
C THR A 82 -12.32 -1.55 -4.01
N LEU A 83 -11.95 -0.30 -4.30
CA LEU A 83 -11.24 0.56 -3.36
C LEU A 83 -12.10 0.74 -2.10
N PHE A 84 -11.48 0.62 -0.92
CA PHE A 84 -12.18 0.86 0.33
C PHE A 84 -12.25 2.36 0.61
N LYS A 85 -13.38 2.79 1.20
CA LYS A 85 -13.52 4.18 1.64
C LYS A 85 -12.53 4.49 2.75
N GLU A 86 -11.96 5.69 2.70
CA GLU A 86 -10.94 6.09 3.65
C GLU A 86 -11.55 6.49 4.99
N LEU A 87 -11.30 5.66 6.01
CA LEU A 87 -11.55 5.98 7.42
C LEU A 87 -10.30 5.59 8.18
N LYS A 88 -9.57 6.58 8.69
CA LYS A 88 -8.42 6.30 9.55
C LYS A 88 -8.90 5.87 10.93
N GLU A 89 -8.53 4.68 11.31
CA GLU A 89 -8.81 4.13 12.63
C GLU A 89 -7.55 3.53 13.22
N LYS A 90 -7.56 3.36 14.54
CA LYS A 90 -6.48 2.65 15.21
C LYS A 90 -6.82 1.18 15.23
N TYR A 91 -5.86 0.37 14.81
CA TYR A 91 -5.98 -1.08 14.83
C TYR A 91 -4.91 -1.67 15.71
N THR A 92 -5.30 -2.72 16.42
CA THR A 92 -4.35 -3.60 17.14
C THR A 92 -4.61 -5.01 16.63
N TYR A 93 -3.59 -5.63 16.08
CA TYR A 93 -3.72 -6.99 15.54
C TYR A 93 -2.40 -7.74 15.65
N SER A 94 -2.43 -9.03 15.38
CA SER A 94 -1.23 -9.85 15.32
C SER A 94 -0.96 -10.23 13.87
N PHE A 95 0.27 -10.03 13.43
CA PHE A 95 0.72 -10.46 12.11
C PHE A 95 1.93 -11.36 12.28
N GLN A 96 1.83 -12.60 11.83
CA GLN A 96 2.91 -13.60 11.98
C GLN A 96 3.37 -13.76 13.44
N GLY A 97 2.43 -13.62 14.39
CA GLY A 97 2.74 -13.72 15.81
C GLY A 97 3.28 -12.44 16.46
N VAL A 98 3.44 -11.37 15.70
CA VAL A 98 3.93 -10.08 16.21
C VAL A 98 2.76 -9.15 16.48
N PRO A 99 2.59 -8.62 17.71
CA PRO A 99 1.53 -7.64 17.98
C PRO A 99 1.88 -6.29 17.33
N ILE A 100 0.90 -5.71 16.64
CA ILE A 100 1.10 -4.48 15.88
C ILE A 100 -0.03 -3.50 16.21
N LYS A 101 0.36 -2.24 16.45
CA LYS A 101 -0.57 -1.13 16.62
C LYS A 101 -0.32 -0.13 15.48
N VAL A 102 -1.37 0.17 14.74
CA VAL A 102 -1.27 1.13 13.63
C VAL A 102 -2.48 2.06 13.62
N LYS A 103 -2.27 3.26 13.08
CA LYS A 103 -3.33 4.17 12.71
C LYS A 103 -3.31 4.32 11.19
N ALA A 104 -4.25 3.68 10.53
CA ALA A 104 -4.27 3.59 9.07
C ALA A 104 -5.69 3.41 8.58
N THR A 105 -5.88 3.50 7.26
CA THR A 105 -7.16 3.18 6.64
C THR A 105 -7.24 1.69 6.30
N PRO A 106 -8.45 1.11 6.22
CA PRO A 106 -8.60 -0.26 5.74
C PRO A 106 -7.96 -0.50 4.37
N GLU A 107 -8.05 0.48 3.47
CA GLU A 107 -7.45 0.37 2.13
C GLU A 107 -5.93 0.23 2.22
N GLU A 108 -5.27 0.99 3.09
CA GLU A 108 -3.83 0.89 3.29
C GLU A 108 -3.42 -0.45 3.91
N LEU A 109 -4.15 -0.93 4.90
CA LEU A 109 -3.87 -2.22 5.53
C LEU A 109 -4.05 -3.38 4.54
N ARG A 110 -5.09 -3.32 3.71
CA ARG A 110 -5.33 -4.27 2.62
C ARG A 110 -4.17 -4.26 1.62
N THR A 111 -3.72 -3.08 1.23
CA THR A 111 -2.68 -2.91 0.21
C THR A 111 -1.33 -3.44 0.69
N VAL A 112 -0.99 -3.21 1.95
CA VAL A 112 0.22 -3.80 2.54
C VAL A 112 0.09 -5.33 2.68
N GLY A 113 -1.10 -5.82 2.97
CA GLY A 113 -1.36 -7.24 3.20
C GLY A 113 -1.44 -7.61 4.68
N LEU A 114 -1.79 -6.64 5.53
CA LEU A 114 -1.84 -6.84 6.99
C LEU A 114 -3.22 -7.20 7.48
N LEU A 115 -4.26 -6.58 6.92
CA LEU A 115 -5.64 -6.77 7.35
C LEU A 115 -6.57 -6.46 6.18
N TYR A 116 -7.80 -6.98 6.20
CA TYR A 116 -8.83 -6.74 5.18
C TYR A 116 -8.48 -7.22 3.77
N VAL A 117 -7.51 -8.13 3.62
CA VAL A 117 -7.12 -8.69 2.32
C VAL A 117 -8.28 -9.53 1.77
N LEU A 118 -8.64 -9.28 0.51
CA LEU A 118 -9.68 -10.03 -0.17
C LEU A 118 -9.08 -11.19 -0.97
N PRO A 119 -9.87 -12.25 -1.24
CA PRO A 119 -9.39 -13.34 -2.10
C PRO A 119 -8.95 -12.82 -3.47
N GLY A 120 -7.76 -13.22 -3.90
CA GLY A 120 -7.20 -12.79 -5.17
C GLY A 120 -6.43 -11.47 -5.13
N ASP A 121 -6.40 -10.78 -3.99
CA ASP A 121 -5.62 -9.55 -3.85
C ASP A 121 -4.12 -9.81 -4.02
N ILE A 122 -3.46 -8.86 -4.68
CA ILE A 122 -2.00 -8.73 -4.68
C ILE A 122 -1.66 -7.66 -3.65
N THR A 123 -0.68 -7.94 -2.78
CA THR A 123 -0.29 -7.02 -1.71
C THR A 123 1.18 -6.64 -1.79
N GLU A 124 1.54 -5.56 -1.11
CA GLU A 124 2.95 -5.18 -0.98
C GLU A 124 3.78 -6.33 -0.38
N ASN A 125 3.25 -7.03 0.61
CA ASN A 125 3.95 -8.14 1.25
C ASN A 125 4.13 -9.34 0.32
N ASP A 126 3.23 -9.57 -0.63
CA ASP A 126 3.44 -10.58 -1.68
C ASP A 126 4.66 -10.23 -2.53
N ILE A 127 4.78 -8.97 -2.94
CA ILE A 127 5.91 -8.48 -3.72
C ILE A 127 7.21 -8.57 -2.91
N ARG A 128 7.17 -8.19 -1.63
CA ARG A 128 8.33 -8.28 -0.74
C ARG A 128 8.81 -9.72 -0.62
N ARG A 129 7.89 -10.66 -0.48
CA ARG A 129 8.23 -12.09 -0.41
C ARG A 129 8.92 -12.55 -1.69
N GLU A 130 8.41 -12.19 -2.85
CA GLU A 130 9.02 -12.54 -4.12
C GLU A 130 10.44 -11.96 -4.28
N GLN A 131 10.65 -10.77 -3.73
CA GLN A 131 11.94 -10.08 -3.80
C GLN A 131 12.86 -10.41 -2.63
N LEU A 132 12.48 -11.39 -1.79
CA LEU A 132 13.24 -11.80 -0.61
C LEU A 132 13.45 -10.66 0.40
N LEU A 133 12.51 -9.74 0.47
CA LEU A 133 12.46 -8.69 1.48
C LEU A 133 11.64 -9.15 2.68
N GLY A 134 11.90 -8.60 3.87
CA GLY A 134 11.08 -8.83 5.04
C GLY A 134 9.68 -8.28 4.86
N TYR A 135 8.69 -8.89 5.55
CA TYR A 135 7.33 -8.39 5.53
C TYR A 135 7.26 -7.00 6.18
N ARG A 136 6.49 -6.12 5.57
CA ARG A 136 6.16 -4.85 6.20
C ARG A 136 5.14 -5.09 7.30
N LEU A 137 5.39 -4.56 8.50
CA LEU A 137 4.59 -4.82 9.68
C LEU A 137 3.66 -3.68 10.06
N ASN A 138 3.82 -2.50 9.46
CA ASN A 138 2.99 -1.36 9.81
C ASN A 138 2.71 -0.47 8.61
N TYR A 139 1.73 0.39 8.79
CA TYR A 139 1.44 1.52 7.92
C TYR A 139 0.92 2.67 8.75
N GLY A 140 1.36 3.90 8.45
CA GLY A 140 0.94 5.09 9.18
C GLY A 140 1.59 5.24 10.54
N GLU A 141 0.97 6.04 11.40
CA GLU A 141 1.44 6.29 12.76
C GLU A 141 1.10 5.13 13.67
N GLN A 142 2.01 4.83 14.56
CA GLN A 142 1.81 3.84 15.60
C GLN A 142 1.20 4.46 16.85
#